data_4f20f43649ac9e53ec25cfe1fa16f94a
#
_entry.id   4f20f43649ac9e53ec25cfe1fa16f94a
#
_cell.length_a   1.000
_cell.length_b   1.000
_cell.length_c   1.000
_cell.angle_alpha   90.00
_cell.angle_beta   90.00
_cell.angle_gamma   90.00
#
_symmetry.space_group_name_H-M   'P 1'
#
loop_
_entity.id
_entity.type
_entity.pdbx_description
1 polymer ?
#
loop_
_entity_poly.entity_id
_entity_poly.type
_entity_poly.pdbx_seq_one_letter_code
_entity_poly.pdbx_strand_id
1 'polypeptide(L)'
;MVVTAQHLITPPYSQAYLSDDVADLAQIYQPAINICLVERQVDSELSHFVGHLLKHPNPISFIESIEFASFNFFGLLPHTGHLPGYRAFCKDVAALTALYCDLFELKRVGLRLHTLDHAMCPKFHVDSVTCRLVCTYGGIGTEWLEDAYADRRKLGSGSGGLSDELSGLILDNNAVHKMPPYAIGLLKGGLWEGNEQHGAIHRSPSLTQESPRRLLLTLDFGQ
;
A
#
# COMPACT_ATOMS: atom_id res chain seq x y z
N MET A 1 20.23 29.43 -31.09
CA MET A 1 18.88 28.97 -30.74
C MET A 1 18.88 28.75 -29.23
N VAL A 2 18.22 29.63 -28.49
CA VAL A 2 18.09 29.49 -27.02
C VAL A 2 16.90 28.59 -26.78
N VAL A 3 17.12 27.39 -26.30
CA VAL A 3 16.03 26.48 -25.84
C VAL A 3 15.58 27.01 -24.49
N THR A 4 14.44 27.69 -24.48
CA THR A 4 13.75 28.11 -23.26
C THR A 4 13.28 26.85 -22.54
N ALA A 5 13.83 26.58 -21.36
CA ALA A 5 13.30 25.56 -20.46
C ALA A 5 11.85 25.91 -20.13
N GLN A 6 10.91 25.12 -20.64
CA GLN A 6 9.53 25.17 -20.17
C GLN A 6 9.55 24.75 -18.71
N HIS A 7 9.31 25.68 -17.79
CA HIS A 7 8.96 25.35 -16.44
C HIS A 7 7.66 24.53 -16.49
N LEU A 8 7.77 23.23 -16.33
CA LEU A 8 6.63 22.36 -16.05
C LEU A 8 6.02 22.89 -14.75
N ILE A 9 4.87 23.56 -14.85
CA ILE A 9 4.10 23.94 -13.68
C ILE A 9 3.61 22.63 -13.07
N THR A 10 4.28 22.20 -12.00
CA THR A 10 3.80 21.06 -11.20
C THR A 10 2.42 21.44 -10.68
N PRO A 11 1.39 20.61 -10.86
CA PRO A 11 0.08 20.90 -10.32
C PRO A 11 0.21 21.10 -8.79
N PRO A 12 -0.58 22.01 -8.20
CA PRO A 12 -0.50 22.34 -6.78
C PRO A 12 -0.87 21.15 -5.86
N TYR A 13 -1.39 20.06 -6.43
CA TYR A 13 -1.80 18.85 -5.74
C TYR A 13 -1.22 17.62 -6.42
N SER A 14 -0.84 16.63 -5.64
CA SER A 14 -0.47 15.32 -6.15
C SER A 14 -1.71 14.53 -6.59
N GLN A 15 -1.51 13.59 -7.49
CA GLN A 15 -2.56 12.80 -8.12
C GLN A 15 -2.35 11.31 -7.86
N ALA A 16 -3.45 10.55 -7.87
CA ALA A 16 -3.41 9.10 -7.98
C ALA A 16 -3.44 8.71 -9.46
N TYR A 17 -2.60 7.73 -9.82
CA TYR A 17 -2.60 7.08 -11.13
C TYR A 17 -3.22 5.69 -10.99
N LEU A 18 -4.30 5.42 -11.73
CA LEU A 18 -5.05 4.16 -11.67
C LEU A 18 -4.90 3.43 -12.99
N SER A 19 -4.58 2.13 -12.95
CA SER A 19 -4.34 1.30 -14.14
C SER A 19 -4.69 -0.18 -13.87
N ASP A 20 -4.70 -0.98 -14.92
CA ASP A 20 -4.71 -2.45 -14.91
C ASP A 20 -3.45 -3.07 -15.54
N ASP A 21 -2.50 -2.22 -15.95
CA ASP A 21 -1.18 -2.66 -16.46
C ASP A 21 -0.11 -2.49 -15.36
N VAL A 22 0.55 -3.60 -15.01
CA VAL A 22 1.64 -3.62 -14.01
C VAL A 22 2.82 -2.72 -14.41
N ALA A 23 3.07 -2.54 -15.71
CA ALA A 23 4.13 -1.65 -16.20
C ALA A 23 3.89 -0.19 -15.80
N ASP A 24 2.64 0.21 -15.59
CA ASP A 24 2.28 1.55 -15.18
C ASP A 24 2.66 1.89 -13.73
N LEU A 25 3.10 0.93 -12.92
CA LEU A 25 3.71 1.23 -11.62
C LEU A 25 4.90 2.18 -11.74
N ALA A 26 5.57 2.23 -12.89
CA ALA A 26 6.64 3.19 -13.17
C ALA A 26 6.15 4.65 -13.17
N GLN A 27 4.84 4.91 -13.29
CA GLN A 27 4.28 6.26 -13.18
C GLN A 27 4.52 6.88 -11.79
N ILE A 28 4.83 6.06 -10.79
CA ILE A 28 5.19 6.56 -9.45
C ILE A 28 6.38 7.54 -9.50
N TYR A 29 7.25 7.47 -10.50
CA TYR A 29 8.37 8.38 -10.65
C TYR A 29 7.97 9.78 -11.16
N GLN A 30 6.74 9.94 -11.67
CA GLN A 30 6.25 11.25 -12.09
C GLN A 30 6.09 12.18 -10.87
N PRO A 31 6.57 13.44 -10.95
CA PRO A 31 6.52 14.36 -9.80
C PRO A 31 5.10 14.61 -9.26
N ALA A 32 4.10 14.63 -10.14
CA ALA A 32 2.71 14.88 -9.77
C ALA A 32 1.99 13.66 -9.20
N ILE A 33 2.57 12.45 -9.28
CA ILE A 33 1.93 11.21 -8.82
C ILE A 33 2.48 10.84 -7.45
N ASN A 34 1.61 10.69 -6.44
CA ASN A 34 1.97 10.21 -5.11
C ASN A 34 1.35 8.85 -4.76
N ILE A 35 0.35 8.41 -5.52
CA ILE A 35 -0.25 7.09 -5.45
C ILE A 35 -0.25 6.49 -6.84
N CYS A 36 0.25 5.26 -6.98
CA CYS A 36 0.04 4.46 -8.18
C CYS A 36 -0.67 3.18 -7.78
N LEU A 37 -1.86 2.94 -8.34
CA LEU A 37 -2.71 1.79 -8.02
C LEU A 37 -2.97 0.97 -9.27
N VAL A 38 -2.54 -0.29 -9.25
CA VAL A 38 -2.77 -1.22 -10.35
C VAL A 38 -3.71 -2.33 -9.91
N GLU A 39 -4.89 -2.40 -10.53
CA GLU A 39 -5.83 -3.49 -10.34
C GLU A 39 -5.34 -4.73 -11.08
N ARG A 40 -5.52 -5.90 -10.48
CA ARG A 40 -5.12 -7.17 -11.10
C ARG A 40 -6.07 -8.29 -10.76
N GLN A 41 -6.13 -9.27 -11.63
CA GLN A 41 -6.81 -10.53 -11.37
C GLN A 41 -5.83 -11.53 -10.76
N VAL A 42 -6.33 -12.33 -9.84
CA VAL A 42 -5.58 -13.44 -9.24
C VAL A 42 -6.30 -14.76 -9.50
N ASP A 43 -5.55 -15.85 -9.49
CA ASP A 43 -6.15 -17.16 -9.68
C ASP A 43 -6.99 -17.60 -8.46
N SER A 44 -7.84 -18.62 -8.69
CA SER A 44 -8.73 -19.13 -7.66
C SER A 44 -7.99 -19.85 -6.53
N GLU A 45 -6.82 -20.45 -6.80
CA GLU A 45 -6.03 -21.15 -5.77
C GLU A 45 -5.53 -20.15 -4.73
N LEU A 46 -5.03 -18.99 -5.21
CA LEU A 46 -4.58 -17.92 -4.32
C LEU A 46 -5.74 -17.38 -3.49
N SER A 47 -6.87 -17.07 -4.12
CA SER A 47 -8.03 -16.50 -3.42
C SER A 47 -8.63 -17.47 -2.39
N HIS A 48 -8.67 -18.77 -2.68
CA HIS A 48 -9.07 -19.80 -1.72
C HIS A 48 -8.13 -19.88 -0.52
N PHE A 49 -6.82 -19.88 -0.76
CA PHE A 49 -5.82 -19.89 0.32
C PHE A 49 -5.97 -18.67 1.25
N VAL A 50 -6.13 -17.48 0.69
CA VAL A 50 -6.40 -16.25 1.47
C VAL A 50 -7.66 -16.40 2.32
N GLY A 51 -8.72 -16.98 1.76
CA GLY A 51 -9.94 -17.28 2.51
C GLY A 51 -9.72 -18.21 3.71
N HIS A 52 -8.81 -19.19 3.60
CA HIS A 52 -8.40 -20.03 4.73
C HIS A 52 -7.59 -19.25 5.77
N LEU A 53 -6.67 -18.40 5.34
CA LEU A 53 -5.87 -17.59 6.25
C LEU A 53 -6.71 -16.62 7.09
N LEU A 54 -7.69 -15.97 6.49
CA LEU A 54 -8.59 -15.04 7.19
C LEU A 54 -9.45 -15.73 8.26
N LYS A 55 -9.75 -17.03 8.08
CA LYS A 55 -10.50 -17.85 9.03
C LYS A 55 -9.61 -18.55 10.05
N HIS A 56 -8.30 -18.54 9.84
CA HIS A 56 -7.37 -19.25 10.72
C HIS A 56 -7.41 -18.65 12.12
N PRO A 57 -7.47 -19.46 13.20
CA PRO A 57 -7.59 -18.97 14.58
C PRO A 57 -6.38 -18.14 15.00
N ASN A 58 -5.19 -18.52 14.57
CA ASN A 58 -3.95 -17.80 14.87
C ASN A 58 -3.71 -16.71 13.83
N PRO A 59 -3.60 -15.43 14.23
CA PRO A 59 -3.27 -14.36 13.30
C PRO A 59 -1.84 -14.56 12.76
N ILE A 60 -1.66 -14.17 11.51
CA ILE A 60 -0.34 -14.12 10.88
C ILE A 60 0.32 -12.82 11.28
N SER A 61 1.59 -12.91 11.67
CA SER A 61 2.46 -11.76 11.89
C SER A 61 3.87 -12.14 11.43
N PHE A 62 4.25 -11.67 10.25
CA PHE A 62 5.57 -11.82 9.69
C PHE A 62 6.16 -10.43 9.46
N ILE A 63 7.33 -10.15 10.01
CA ILE A 63 8.05 -8.86 9.87
C ILE A 63 9.52 -9.17 9.77
N GLU A 64 10.10 -9.01 8.59
CA GLU A 64 11.53 -9.22 8.39
C GLU A 64 12.10 -8.27 7.35
N SER A 65 13.39 -7.91 7.51
CA SER A 65 14.19 -7.34 6.43
C SER A 65 14.82 -8.49 5.67
N ILE A 66 14.41 -8.69 4.42
CA ILE A 66 14.84 -9.83 3.60
C ILE A 66 15.74 -9.38 2.45
N GLU A 67 16.71 -10.20 2.10
CA GLU A 67 17.46 -10.09 0.86
C GLU A 67 16.76 -10.94 -0.21
N PHE A 68 16.23 -10.28 -1.25
CA PHE A 68 15.35 -10.93 -2.23
C PHE A 68 15.98 -12.18 -2.87
N ALA A 69 17.26 -12.09 -3.29
CA ALA A 69 17.91 -13.15 -4.03
C ALA A 69 18.11 -14.46 -3.23
N SER A 70 18.18 -14.37 -1.89
CA SER A 70 18.45 -15.52 -1.00
C SER A 70 17.25 -15.96 -0.17
N PHE A 71 16.15 -15.17 -0.17
CA PHE A 71 15.00 -15.45 0.67
C PHE A 71 14.16 -16.62 0.16
N ASN A 72 13.85 -17.55 1.05
CA ASN A 72 12.98 -18.70 0.75
C ASN A 72 11.49 -18.35 0.96
N PHE A 73 10.81 -17.84 -0.06
CA PHE A 73 9.39 -17.51 -0.01
C PHE A 73 8.49 -18.72 0.31
N PHE A 74 8.91 -19.95 -0.03
CA PHE A 74 8.16 -21.15 0.35
C PHE A 74 8.31 -21.53 1.84
N GLY A 75 9.12 -20.79 2.59
CA GLY A 75 9.21 -20.85 4.04
C GLY A 75 8.47 -19.73 4.76
N LEU A 76 7.76 -18.85 4.04
CA LEU A 76 7.13 -17.64 4.59
C LEU A 76 6.12 -17.95 5.72
N LEU A 77 5.25 -18.95 5.51
CA LEU A 77 4.22 -19.37 6.45
C LEU A 77 4.22 -20.91 6.62
N PRO A 78 5.26 -21.48 7.24
CA PRO A 78 5.50 -22.95 7.21
C PRO A 78 4.35 -23.76 7.82
N HIS A 79 3.63 -23.20 8.82
CA HIS A 79 2.52 -23.89 9.48
C HIS A 79 1.27 -24.02 8.60
N THR A 80 1.18 -23.27 7.50
CA THR A 80 0.08 -23.31 6.55
C THR A 80 0.43 -24.02 5.25
N GLY A 81 1.65 -24.55 5.13
CA GLY A 81 2.18 -25.19 3.91
C GLY A 81 1.40 -26.40 3.40
N HIS A 82 0.57 -27.01 4.28
CA HIS A 82 -0.31 -28.12 3.93
C HIS A 82 -1.65 -27.69 3.30
N LEU A 83 -1.98 -26.39 3.36
CA LEU A 83 -3.26 -25.88 2.83
C LEU A 83 -3.19 -25.72 1.30
N PRO A 84 -4.29 -26.02 0.59
CA PRO A 84 -4.38 -25.77 -0.86
C PRO A 84 -4.15 -24.28 -1.18
N GLY A 85 -3.41 -24.02 -2.27
CA GLY A 85 -3.08 -22.67 -2.72
C GLY A 85 -1.89 -22.01 -2.02
N TYR A 86 -1.29 -22.64 -1.01
CA TYR A 86 -0.09 -22.12 -0.34
C TYR A 86 1.02 -21.71 -1.31
N ARG A 87 1.32 -22.59 -2.28
CA ARG A 87 2.39 -22.31 -3.25
C ARG A 87 2.05 -21.14 -4.18
N ALA A 88 0.77 -21.00 -4.57
CA ALA A 88 0.31 -19.86 -5.38
C ALA A 88 0.47 -18.55 -4.60
N PHE A 89 0.11 -18.53 -3.32
CA PHE A 89 0.30 -17.37 -2.44
C PHE A 89 1.79 -17.00 -2.28
N CYS A 90 2.66 -17.98 -1.98
CA CYS A 90 4.10 -17.72 -1.85
C CYS A 90 4.73 -17.18 -3.14
N LYS A 91 4.31 -17.71 -4.31
CA LYS A 91 4.74 -17.20 -5.60
C LYS A 91 4.28 -15.77 -5.85
N ASP A 92 3.06 -15.44 -5.45
CA ASP A 92 2.53 -14.09 -5.61
C ASP A 92 3.27 -13.07 -4.73
N VAL A 93 3.51 -13.40 -3.45
CA VAL A 93 4.33 -12.56 -2.57
C VAL A 93 5.75 -12.38 -3.14
N ALA A 94 6.34 -13.46 -3.67
CA ALA A 94 7.65 -13.38 -4.33
C ALA A 94 7.61 -12.47 -5.57
N ALA A 95 6.57 -12.57 -6.40
CA ALA A 95 6.42 -11.76 -7.60
C ALA A 95 6.26 -10.26 -7.25
N LEU A 96 5.43 -9.92 -6.24
CA LEU A 96 5.28 -8.54 -5.78
C LEU A 96 6.59 -8.00 -5.19
N THR A 97 7.34 -8.84 -4.48
CA THR A 97 8.65 -8.45 -3.92
C THR A 97 9.67 -8.24 -5.03
N ALA A 98 9.71 -9.12 -6.04
CA ALA A 98 10.58 -8.96 -7.22
C ALA A 98 10.28 -7.66 -7.95
N LEU A 99 9.00 -7.42 -8.25
CA LEU A 99 8.52 -6.21 -8.92
C LEU A 99 8.94 -4.93 -8.17
N TYR A 100 8.80 -4.93 -6.84
CA TYR A 100 9.19 -3.80 -6.00
C TYR A 100 10.72 -3.60 -5.98
N CYS A 101 11.48 -4.71 -5.87
CA CYS A 101 12.94 -4.67 -5.93
C CYS A 101 13.44 -4.15 -7.29
N ASP A 102 12.86 -4.64 -8.39
CA ASP A 102 13.26 -4.23 -9.75
C ASP A 102 12.92 -2.77 -10.02
N LEU A 103 11.73 -2.32 -9.60
CA LEU A 103 11.28 -0.95 -9.81
C LEU A 103 12.17 0.07 -9.10
N PHE A 104 12.67 -0.24 -7.90
CA PHE A 104 13.47 0.66 -7.06
C PHE A 104 14.95 0.26 -6.96
N GLU A 105 15.41 -0.70 -7.78
CA GLU A 105 16.80 -1.21 -7.80
C GLU A 105 17.28 -1.68 -6.41
N LEU A 106 16.38 -2.32 -5.64
CA LEU A 106 16.66 -2.77 -4.28
C LEU A 106 17.10 -4.24 -4.24
N LYS A 107 18.07 -4.55 -3.38
CA LYS A 107 18.45 -5.92 -3.05
C LYS A 107 17.75 -6.44 -1.78
N ARG A 108 17.37 -5.52 -0.91
CA ARG A 108 16.78 -5.79 0.40
C ARG A 108 15.50 -4.98 0.60
N VAL A 109 14.50 -5.61 1.20
CA VAL A 109 13.22 -4.97 1.51
C VAL A 109 12.75 -5.34 2.91
N GLY A 110 12.06 -4.43 3.57
CA GLY A 110 11.25 -4.73 4.75
C GLY A 110 9.92 -5.36 4.31
N LEU A 111 9.75 -6.66 4.53
CA LEU A 111 8.52 -7.39 4.22
C LEU A 111 7.68 -7.55 5.48
N ARG A 112 6.42 -7.11 5.43
CA ARG A 112 5.44 -7.33 6.50
C ARG A 112 4.19 -7.98 5.94
N LEU A 113 3.74 -9.04 6.58
CA LEU A 113 2.51 -9.74 6.26
C LEU A 113 1.71 -9.97 7.55
N HIS A 114 0.51 -9.39 7.61
CA HIS A 114 -0.32 -9.41 8.81
C HIS A 114 -1.76 -9.79 8.53
N THR A 115 -2.31 -10.67 9.38
CA THR A 115 -3.76 -10.74 9.56
C THR A 115 -4.15 -9.74 10.64
N LEU A 116 -4.97 -8.77 10.28
CA LEU A 116 -5.41 -7.69 11.14
C LEU A 116 -6.90 -7.86 11.47
N ASP A 117 -7.26 -7.74 12.73
CA ASP A 117 -8.63 -7.76 13.28
C ASP A 117 -9.06 -6.38 13.81
N HIS A 118 -8.21 -5.38 13.64
CA HIS A 118 -8.46 -3.98 13.97
C HIS A 118 -7.72 -3.05 13.01
N ALA A 119 -8.07 -1.77 13.00
CA ALA A 119 -7.36 -0.75 12.24
C ALA A 119 -6.06 -0.38 12.98
N MET A 120 -4.88 -0.73 12.39
CA MET A 120 -3.57 -0.38 12.99
C MET A 120 -3.34 1.14 13.06
N CYS A 121 -3.65 1.85 11.96
CA CYS A 121 -3.51 3.29 11.83
C CYS A 121 -4.84 3.87 11.34
N PRO A 122 -5.82 4.11 12.25
CA PRO A 122 -7.19 4.47 11.87
C PRO A 122 -7.34 5.91 11.39
N LYS A 123 -6.34 6.76 11.61
CA LYS A 123 -6.32 8.17 11.14
C LYS A 123 -5.55 8.30 9.85
N PHE A 124 -5.99 9.18 8.97
CA PHE A 124 -5.24 9.57 7.78
C PHE A 124 -3.86 10.13 8.15
N HIS A 125 -2.84 9.64 7.49
CA HIS A 125 -1.45 10.01 7.70
C HIS A 125 -0.64 9.85 6.42
N VAL A 126 0.58 10.32 6.46
CA VAL A 126 1.63 10.06 5.47
C VAL A 126 2.72 9.26 6.17
N ASP A 127 3.17 8.20 5.53
CA ASP A 127 4.26 7.38 6.07
C ASP A 127 5.63 8.08 5.99
N SER A 128 6.45 7.86 7.00
CA SER A 128 7.86 8.30 7.02
C SER A 128 8.78 7.28 6.33
N VAL A 129 8.50 6.99 5.06
CA VAL A 129 9.28 6.09 4.18
C VAL A 129 9.47 6.78 2.83
N THR A 130 10.36 6.24 1.97
CA THR A 130 10.50 6.73 0.60
C THR A 130 9.26 6.37 -0.22
N CYS A 131 8.94 5.08 -0.32
CA CYS A 131 7.75 4.56 -0.97
C CYS A 131 7.35 3.25 -0.29
N ARG A 132 6.05 3.01 -0.16
CA ARG A 132 5.52 1.74 0.35
C ARG A 132 4.70 1.04 -0.71
N LEU A 133 4.96 -0.26 -0.93
CA LEU A 133 4.01 -1.11 -1.60
C LEU A 133 2.98 -1.62 -0.59
N VAL A 134 1.72 -1.56 -0.96
CA VAL A 134 0.59 -2.07 -0.18
C VAL A 134 -0.24 -3.00 -1.05
N CYS A 135 -0.53 -4.21 -0.57
CA CYS A 135 -1.49 -5.14 -1.18
C CYS A 135 -2.37 -5.76 -0.09
N THR A 136 -3.67 -5.50 -0.16
CA THR A 136 -4.65 -6.19 0.69
C THR A 136 -5.12 -7.44 -0.01
N TYR A 137 -4.65 -8.61 0.42
CA TYR A 137 -5.05 -9.91 -0.15
C TYR A 137 -6.49 -10.28 0.18
N GLY A 138 -7.02 -9.81 1.30
CA GLY A 138 -8.41 -10.10 1.67
C GLY A 138 -8.90 -9.19 2.77
N GLY A 139 -10.20 -9.03 2.86
CA GLY A 139 -10.84 -8.04 3.72
C GLY A 139 -10.94 -6.65 3.07
N ILE A 140 -11.17 -5.62 3.87
CA ILE A 140 -11.34 -4.24 3.40
C ILE A 140 -9.97 -3.64 3.05
N GLY A 141 -9.85 -3.05 1.86
CA GLY A 141 -8.63 -2.42 1.37
C GLY A 141 -8.26 -1.13 2.11
N THR A 142 -6.99 -0.75 2.01
CA THR A 142 -6.49 0.51 2.55
C THR A 142 -7.27 1.69 1.99
N GLU A 143 -7.66 2.63 2.85
CA GLU A 143 -8.30 3.87 2.42
C GLU A 143 -7.25 4.93 2.10
N TRP A 144 -7.52 5.74 1.05
CA TRP A 144 -6.70 6.88 0.69
C TRP A 144 -7.55 8.09 0.36
N LEU A 145 -7.00 9.27 0.55
CA LEU A 145 -7.66 10.56 0.34
C LEU A 145 -6.96 11.32 -0.79
N GLU A 146 -7.74 11.80 -1.76
CA GLU A 146 -7.22 12.65 -2.82
C GLU A 146 -6.62 13.94 -2.25
N ASP A 147 -5.41 14.27 -2.68
CA ASP A 147 -4.64 15.41 -2.16
C ASP A 147 -5.37 16.75 -2.36
N ALA A 148 -6.07 16.93 -3.48
CA ALA A 148 -6.84 18.13 -3.79
C ALA A 148 -8.00 18.39 -2.80
N TYR A 149 -8.46 17.34 -2.10
CA TYR A 149 -9.57 17.42 -1.15
C TYR A 149 -9.13 17.18 0.30
N ALA A 150 -7.84 17.40 0.57
CA ALA A 150 -7.27 17.29 1.91
C ALA A 150 -6.75 18.63 2.44
N ASP A 151 -7.18 19.05 3.61
CA ASP A 151 -6.46 20.08 4.36
C ASP A 151 -5.29 19.45 5.12
N ARG A 152 -4.13 19.33 4.47
CA ARG A 152 -2.93 18.71 5.05
C ARG A 152 -2.48 19.29 6.39
N ARG A 153 -2.87 20.55 6.71
CA ARG A 153 -2.60 21.18 8.01
C ARG A 153 -3.29 20.46 9.17
N LYS A 154 -4.30 19.62 8.85
CA LYS A 154 -5.06 18.82 9.81
C LYS A 154 -4.51 17.40 10.01
N LEU A 155 -3.45 17.01 9.30
CA LEU A 155 -2.78 15.75 9.55
C LEU A 155 -2.07 15.74 10.91
N GLY A 156 -2.00 14.57 11.54
CA GLY A 156 -1.31 14.36 12.81
C GLY A 156 -1.80 15.29 13.92
N SER A 157 -0.90 16.05 14.53
CA SER A 157 -1.22 17.01 15.60
C SER A 157 -2.16 18.13 15.16
N GLY A 158 -2.20 18.46 13.86
CA GLY A 158 -3.08 19.48 13.29
C GLY A 158 -4.57 19.16 13.41
N SER A 159 -4.94 17.90 13.65
CA SER A 159 -6.33 17.49 13.91
C SER A 159 -6.88 18.00 15.26
N GLY A 160 -6.01 18.50 16.17
CA GLY A 160 -6.42 18.88 17.51
C GLY A 160 -7.00 17.73 18.34
N GLY A 161 -6.66 16.48 17.99
CA GLY A 161 -7.18 15.27 18.66
C GLY A 161 -8.53 14.79 18.12
N LEU A 162 -9.17 15.50 17.19
CA LEU A 162 -10.43 15.11 16.57
C LEU A 162 -10.26 13.94 15.61
N SER A 163 -11.37 13.26 15.28
CA SER A 163 -11.37 12.26 14.19
C SER A 163 -11.18 12.94 12.84
N ASP A 164 -10.80 12.18 11.81
CA ASP A 164 -10.58 12.73 10.46
C ASP A 164 -11.83 13.43 9.92
N GLU A 165 -13.01 12.87 10.20
CA GLU A 165 -14.31 13.37 9.77
C GLU A 165 -14.70 14.69 10.44
N LEU A 166 -14.18 14.97 11.64
CA LEU A 166 -14.51 16.15 12.44
C LEU A 166 -13.40 17.21 12.45
N SER A 167 -12.19 16.85 12.06
CA SER A 167 -11.01 17.73 12.11
C SER A 167 -11.00 18.81 11.02
N GLY A 168 -11.78 18.60 9.95
CA GLY A 168 -11.72 19.39 8.72
C GLY A 168 -10.59 18.97 7.79
N LEU A 169 -9.99 17.77 8.00
CA LEU A 169 -9.02 17.18 7.09
C LEU A 169 -9.64 16.86 5.73
N ILE A 170 -10.83 16.26 5.76
CA ILE A 170 -11.55 15.81 4.57
C ILE A 170 -12.45 16.94 4.10
N LEU A 171 -12.15 17.51 2.93
CA LEU A 171 -12.93 18.61 2.35
C LEU A 171 -14.12 18.09 1.52
N ASP A 172 -14.01 16.88 0.96
CA ASP A 172 -15.09 16.16 0.28
C ASP A 172 -15.02 14.67 0.63
N ASN A 173 -16.10 14.13 1.20
CA ASN A 173 -16.16 12.70 1.55
C ASN A 173 -16.11 11.76 0.32
N ASN A 174 -16.49 12.24 -0.87
CA ASN A 174 -16.39 11.46 -2.09
C ASN A 174 -14.94 11.26 -2.55
N ALA A 175 -14.00 12.03 -2.04
CA ALA A 175 -12.57 11.91 -2.32
C ALA A 175 -11.85 10.86 -1.44
N VAL A 176 -12.58 10.17 -0.56
CA VAL A 176 -12.07 9.03 0.21
C VAL A 176 -12.34 7.75 -0.58
N HIS A 177 -11.26 7.10 -1.01
CA HIS A 177 -11.33 5.89 -1.81
C HIS A 177 -10.78 4.69 -1.05
N LYS A 178 -11.13 3.48 -1.52
CA LYS A 178 -10.60 2.20 -1.02
C LYS A 178 -9.83 1.49 -2.12
N MET A 179 -8.66 0.97 -1.80
CA MET A 179 -7.93 0.10 -2.73
C MET A 179 -8.71 -1.21 -2.90
N PRO A 180 -8.92 -1.69 -4.13
CA PRO A 180 -9.53 -2.99 -4.36
C PRO A 180 -8.70 -4.12 -3.74
N PRO A 181 -9.31 -5.25 -3.35
CA PRO A 181 -8.55 -6.43 -2.96
C PRO A 181 -7.59 -6.86 -4.07
N TYR A 182 -6.42 -7.35 -3.68
CA TYR A 182 -5.32 -7.77 -4.55
C TYR A 182 -4.65 -6.66 -5.38
N ALA A 183 -5.20 -5.46 -5.45
CA ALA A 183 -4.53 -4.35 -6.14
C ALA A 183 -3.16 -4.06 -5.53
N ILE A 184 -2.24 -3.64 -6.39
CA ILE A 184 -0.90 -3.20 -6.01
C ILE A 184 -0.93 -1.69 -5.87
N GLY A 185 -0.78 -1.19 -4.65
CA GLY A 185 -0.66 0.23 -4.38
C GLY A 185 0.78 0.63 -4.08
N LEU A 186 1.32 1.60 -4.80
CA LEU A 186 2.55 2.30 -4.44
C LEU A 186 2.20 3.66 -3.85
N LEU A 187 2.69 3.93 -2.66
CA LEU A 187 2.42 5.14 -1.88
C LEU A 187 3.73 5.87 -1.63
N LYS A 188 3.92 7.04 -2.25
CA LYS A 188 5.04 7.90 -1.87
C LYS A 188 4.89 8.34 -0.42
N GLY A 189 5.95 8.19 0.35
CA GLY A 189 6.02 8.69 1.72
C GLY A 189 6.68 10.06 1.81
N GLY A 190 6.82 10.55 3.04
CA GLY A 190 7.45 11.83 3.32
C GLY A 190 8.98 11.86 3.16
N LEU A 191 9.61 10.71 2.85
CA LEU A 191 11.04 10.64 2.55
C LEU A 191 11.33 10.50 1.05
N TRP A 192 10.34 10.61 0.18
CA TRP A 192 10.56 10.68 -1.25
C TRP A 192 11.13 12.05 -1.61
N GLU A 193 12.34 12.07 -2.16
CA GLU A 193 13.03 13.30 -2.53
C GLU A 193 12.19 14.17 -3.48
N GLY A 194 11.99 15.44 -3.11
CA GLY A 194 11.15 16.38 -3.84
C GLY A 194 9.64 16.21 -3.66
N ASN A 195 9.18 15.32 -2.75
CA ASN A 195 7.76 15.09 -2.48
C ASN A 195 7.42 15.10 -0.97
N GLU A 196 8.28 15.67 -0.13
CA GLU A 196 8.22 15.60 1.33
C GLU A 196 6.90 16.16 1.90
N GLN A 197 6.32 17.14 1.21
CA GLN A 197 5.06 17.78 1.62
C GLN A 197 3.81 17.16 0.96
N HIS A 198 4.00 16.23 0.00
CA HIS A 198 2.96 15.70 -0.86
C HIS A 198 2.84 14.17 -0.81
N GLY A 199 3.37 13.54 0.23
CA GLY A 199 3.24 12.09 0.42
C GLY A 199 1.77 11.64 0.41
N ALA A 200 1.54 10.38 0.05
CA ALA A 200 0.21 9.78 -0.08
C ALA A 200 -0.54 9.75 1.25
N ILE A 201 -1.71 10.37 1.29
CA ILE A 201 -2.56 10.38 2.48
C ILE A 201 -3.40 9.11 2.50
N HIS A 202 -3.19 8.26 3.51
CA HIS A 202 -3.89 6.98 3.61
C HIS A 202 -4.12 6.57 5.06
N ARG A 203 -5.01 5.59 5.27
CA ARG A 203 -5.28 5.00 6.59
C ARG A 203 -5.70 3.53 6.50
N SER A 204 -5.62 2.83 7.63
CA SER A 204 -6.27 1.54 7.80
C SER A 204 -7.78 1.74 7.85
N PRO A 205 -8.57 0.94 7.09
CA PRO A 205 -10.02 1.01 7.13
C PRO A 205 -10.57 0.50 8.46
N SER A 206 -11.73 0.98 8.86
CA SER A 206 -12.53 0.33 9.90
C SER A 206 -13.02 -1.03 9.39
N LEU A 207 -12.91 -2.07 10.22
CA LEU A 207 -13.44 -3.39 9.91
C LEU A 207 -14.94 -3.46 10.23
N THR A 208 -15.65 -4.38 9.57
CA THR A 208 -17.07 -4.60 9.77
C THR A 208 -17.35 -6.03 10.25
N GLN A 209 -18.59 -6.32 10.65
CA GLN A 209 -18.98 -7.68 11.05
C GLN A 209 -18.88 -8.66 9.87
N GLU A 210 -19.16 -8.19 8.63
CA GLU A 210 -19.04 -8.99 7.41
C GLU A 210 -17.58 -9.18 6.98
N SER A 211 -16.71 -8.25 7.36
CA SER A 211 -15.26 -8.29 7.08
C SER A 211 -14.47 -8.00 8.36
N PRO A 212 -14.43 -8.94 9.31
CA PRO A 212 -13.83 -8.72 10.64
C PRO A 212 -12.31 -8.82 10.62
N ARG A 213 -11.71 -9.22 9.51
CA ARG A 213 -10.26 -9.37 9.34
C ARG A 213 -9.82 -8.95 7.96
N ARG A 214 -8.56 -8.52 7.86
CA ARG A 214 -7.88 -8.29 6.59
C ARG A 214 -6.50 -8.95 6.59
N LEU A 215 -6.04 -9.41 5.41
CA LEU A 215 -4.68 -9.88 5.21
C LEU A 215 -3.94 -8.82 4.39
N LEU A 216 -2.91 -8.23 4.98
CA LEU A 216 -2.17 -7.11 4.43
C LEU A 216 -0.71 -7.47 4.23
N LEU A 217 -0.21 -7.27 3.01
CA LEU A 217 1.22 -7.23 2.67
C LEU A 217 1.64 -5.78 2.53
N THR A 218 2.79 -5.42 3.14
CA THR A 218 3.50 -4.18 2.84
C THR A 218 4.97 -4.46 2.60
N LEU A 219 5.55 -3.72 1.63
CA LEU A 219 6.98 -3.69 1.38
C LEU A 219 7.49 -2.26 1.54
N ASP A 220 8.60 -2.13 2.24
CA ASP A 220 9.33 -0.87 2.41
C ASP A 220 10.78 -1.06 1.95
N PHE A 221 11.50 0.04 1.72
CA PHE A 221 12.94 0.00 1.50
C PHE A 221 13.61 -0.66 2.71
N GLY A 222 14.39 -1.72 2.47
CA GLY A 222 15.14 -2.42 3.52
C GLY A 222 16.28 -1.56 4.04
N GLN A 223 16.43 -1.54 5.36
CA GLN A 223 17.62 -0.99 6.02
C GLN A 223 18.75 -2.00 6.03
#